data_bca1ce234b24b8d44ebd0e209a344055
#
_entry.id   bca1ce234b24b8d44ebd0e209a344055
#
_cell.length_a   1.000
_cell.length_b   1.000
_cell.length_c   1.000
_cell.angle_alpha   90.00
_cell.angle_beta   90.00
_cell.angle_gamma   90.00
#
_symmetry.space_group_name_H-M   'P 1'
#
loop_
_entity.id
_entity.type
_entity.pdbx_description
1 polymer ?
#
loop_
_entity_poly.entity_id
_entity_poly.type
_entity_poly.pdbx_seq_one_letter_code
_entity_poly.pdbx_strand_id
1 'polypeptide(L)'
;MTDLPDRALDRHDLLPHLFPNPDDYLLLAGLAGAAKDTAAWTQEADNLITLGGAMGGAVPMALGMALAAPDRKVAILTGDGELMMNAGALATVASAAPQNLTIVCIDNGQHGETGGQAGHTSRRTNLATLAEGSGIASVMTISAPDELPAARDFLADGIAPKFLWVRVTPGPPADYKRNWDLVECRLRFRRANAL
;
A
#
# COMPACT_ATOMS: atom_id res chain seq x y z
N MET A 1 -6.93 -8.37 -25.05
CA MET A 1 -6.87 -7.32 -24.00
C MET A 1 -7.87 -7.79 -22.96
N THR A 2 -7.43 -8.26 -21.82
CA THR A 2 -8.33 -8.62 -20.72
C THR A 2 -8.92 -7.32 -20.18
N ASP A 3 -10.22 -7.15 -20.29
CA ASP A 3 -10.92 -6.03 -19.66
C ASP A 3 -10.67 -6.14 -18.14
N LEU A 4 -10.16 -5.05 -17.56
CA LEU A 4 -9.98 -4.98 -16.11
C LEU A 4 -11.38 -4.88 -15.46
N PRO A 5 -11.62 -5.62 -14.35
CA PRO A 5 -12.92 -5.58 -13.68
C PRO A 5 -13.26 -4.16 -13.22
N ASP A 6 -14.54 -3.86 -13.15
CA ASP A 6 -15.06 -2.56 -12.67
C ASP A 6 -14.61 -2.31 -11.21
N ARG A 7 -14.46 -1.04 -10.86
CA ARG A 7 -14.17 -0.61 -9.50
C ARG A 7 -15.46 -0.49 -8.70
N ALA A 8 -15.66 -1.36 -7.72
CA ALA A 8 -16.85 -1.34 -6.87
C ALA A 8 -16.54 -1.23 -5.36
N LEU A 9 -15.24 -1.22 -5.00
CA LEU A 9 -14.82 -1.05 -3.61
C LEU A 9 -14.82 0.42 -3.18
N ASP A 10 -15.33 0.70 -1.99
CA ASP A 10 -15.11 1.98 -1.33
C ASP A 10 -13.77 1.96 -0.58
N ARG A 11 -12.96 2.98 -0.78
CA ARG A 11 -11.65 3.10 -0.15
C ARG A 11 -11.69 3.24 1.37
N HIS A 12 -12.79 3.76 1.92
CA HIS A 12 -12.93 4.01 3.36
C HIS A 12 -13.15 2.74 4.16
N ASP A 13 -13.68 1.68 3.54
CA ASP A 13 -14.00 0.42 4.20
C ASP A 13 -12.87 -0.61 4.12
N LEU A 14 -11.82 -0.34 3.32
CA LEU A 14 -10.80 -1.33 2.99
C LEU A 14 -9.94 -1.77 4.17
N LEU A 15 -9.30 -0.81 4.83
CA LEU A 15 -8.18 -1.11 5.74
C LEU A 15 -8.62 -1.91 6.97
N PRO A 16 -9.77 -1.60 7.62
CA PRO A 16 -10.27 -2.42 8.72
C PRO A 16 -10.58 -3.87 8.32
N HIS A 17 -11.04 -4.10 7.08
CA HIS A 17 -11.35 -5.45 6.59
C HIS A 17 -10.09 -6.23 6.19
N LEU A 18 -9.11 -5.57 5.59
CA LEU A 18 -7.86 -6.19 5.16
C LEU A 18 -6.91 -6.47 6.32
N PHE A 19 -6.88 -5.60 7.31
CA PHE A 19 -5.96 -5.66 8.45
C PHE A 19 -6.74 -5.50 9.77
N PRO A 20 -7.41 -6.56 10.26
CA PRO A 20 -8.22 -6.46 11.48
C PRO A 20 -7.41 -6.06 12.72
N ASN A 21 -6.11 -6.36 12.75
CA ASN A 21 -5.20 -5.99 13.83
C ASN A 21 -4.03 -5.18 13.26
N PRO A 22 -4.13 -3.84 13.16
CA PRO A 22 -3.05 -3.01 12.63
C PRO A 22 -1.74 -3.12 13.44
N ASP A 23 -1.83 -3.40 14.73
CA ASP A 23 -0.67 -3.50 15.63
C ASP A 23 0.25 -4.70 15.32
N ASP A 24 -0.22 -5.68 14.56
CA ASP A 24 0.60 -6.80 14.11
C ASP A 24 1.67 -6.39 13.08
N TYR A 25 1.56 -5.19 12.53
CA TYR A 25 2.39 -4.73 11.42
C TYR A 25 3.21 -3.49 11.78
N LEU A 26 4.38 -3.37 11.17
CA LEU A 26 5.01 -2.09 10.92
C LEU A 26 4.38 -1.52 9.65
N LEU A 27 3.64 -0.43 9.81
CA LEU A 27 2.88 0.18 8.73
C LEU A 27 3.65 1.34 8.10
N LEU A 28 3.68 1.35 6.79
CA LEU A 28 4.20 2.46 6.00
C LEU A 28 3.13 2.90 5.03
N ALA A 29 2.85 4.18 4.97
CA ALA A 29 1.91 4.71 4.00
C ALA A 29 2.60 5.74 3.10
N GLY A 30 2.36 5.61 1.82
CA GLY A 30 2.89 6.50 0.80
C GLY A 30 2.32 7.90 0.87
N LEU A 31 1.87 8.43 -0.24
CA LEU A 31 1.39 9.80 -0.34
C LEU A 31 -0.13 9.88 -0.54
N ALA A 32 -0.62 11.10 -0.50
CA ALA A 32 -1.99 11.44 -0.88
C ALA A 32 -3.05 10.64 -0.10
N GLY A 33 -3.95 10.00 -0.82
CA GLY A 33 -5.06 9.25 -0.26
C GLY A 33 -4.62 8.07 0.59
N ALA A 34 -3.63 7.29 0.17
CA ALA A 34 -3.15 6.15 0.93
C ALA A 34 -2.66 6.56 2.33
N ALA A 35 -1.94 7.68 2.42
CA ALA A 35 -1.48 8.20 3.70
C ALA A 35 -2.61 8.72 4.58
N LYS A 36 -3.60 9.44 4.00
CA LYS A 36 -4.74 9.95 4.77
C LYS A 36 -5.63 8.83 5.31
N ASP A 37 -5.95 7.86 4.46
CA ASP A 37 -6.80 6.72 4.84
C ASP A 37 -6.12 5.87 5.93
N THR A 38 -4.82 5.62 5.79
CA THR A 38 -4.07 4.85 6.79
C THR A 38 -3.95 5.61 8.12
N ALA A 39 -3.67 6.91 8.07
CA ALA A 39 -3.59 7.74 9.27
C ALA A 39 -4.96 7.85 9.98
N ALA A 40 -6.04 8.00 9.23
CA ALA A 40 -7.40 8.03 9.77
C ALA A 40 -7.78 6.69 10.42
N TRP A 41 -7.47 5.58 9.76
CA TRP A 41 -7.77 4.25 10.26
C TRP A 41 -7.00 3.91 11.54
N THR A 42 -5.71 4.21 11.58
CA THR A 42 -4.86 3.91 12.74
C THR A 42 -4.85 5.02 13.81
N GLN A 43 -5.49 6.17 13.56
CA GLN A 43 -5.37 7.38 14.39
C GLN A 43 -3.90 7.78 14.62
N GLU A 44 -3.08 7.65 13.57
CA GLU A 44 -1.62 7.87 13.60
C GLU A 44 -0.90 7.07 14.70
N ALA A 45 -1.24 5.79 14.83
CA ALA A 45 -0.61 4.89 15.79
C ALA A 45 0.93 4.85 15.65
N ASP A 46 1.60 4.47 16.74
CA ASP A 46 3.06 4.51 16.84
C ASP A 46 3.79 3.51 15.92
N ASN A 47 3.07 2.53 15.36
CA ASN A 47 3.56 1.59 14.36
C ASN A 47 3.38 2.08 12.91
N LEU A 48 2.87 3.31 12.70
CA LEU A 48 2.71 3.92 11.39
C LEU A 48 3.75 5.01 11.13
N ILE A 49 4.36 4.95 9.93
CA ILE A 49 5.11 6.06 9.35
C ILE A 49 4.51 6.45 7.99
N THR A 50 4.24 7.72 7.79
CA THR A 50 3.73 8.26 6.53
C THR A 50 4.81 9.05 5.80
N LEU A 51 4.86 8.92 4.47
CA LEU A 51 5.75 9.74 3.66
C LEU A 51 5.18 11.14 3.45
N GLY A 52 6.06 12.13 3.43
CA GLY A 52 5.70 13.53 3.36
C GLY A 52 6.01 14.24 2.04
N GLY A 53 6.29 13.51 0.95
CA GLY A 53 6.57 14.16 -0.33
C GLY A 53 7.50 13.39 -1.28
N ALA A 54 7.95 12.22 -0.89
CA ALA A 54 8.85 11.39 -1.71
C ALA A 54 8.05 10.40 -2.56
N MET A 55 7.41 10.87 -3.64
CA MET A 55 6.66 10.00 -4.56
C MET A 55 7.56 8.90 -5.14
N GLY A 56 7.06 7.66 -5.11
CA GLY A 56 7.82 6.47 -5.51
C GLY A 56 8.79 5.95 -4.45
N GLY A 57 8.88 6.62 -3.29
CA GLY A 57 9.74 6.21 -2.18
C GLY A 57 9.15 5.13 -1.26
N ALA A 58 7.84 4.90 -1.31
CA ALA A 58 7.15 4.04 -0.37
C ALA A 58 7.62 2.58 -0.42
N VAL A 59 7.62 1.96 -1.57
CA VAL A 59 8.02 0.55 -1.74
C VAL A 59 9.48 0.30 -1.35
N PRO A 60 10.47 1.07 -1.83
CA PRO A 60 11.86 0.84 -1.43
C PRO A 60 12.12 1.12 0.05
N MET A 61 11.40 2.06 0.67
CA MET A 61 11.50 2.30 2.11
C MET A 61 10.93 1.13 2.91
N ALA A 62 9.78 0.58 2.49
CA ALA A 62 9.20 -0.61 3.11
C ALA A 62 10.10 -1.85 2.97
N LEU A 63 10.76 -2.00 1.82
CA LEU A 63 11.77 -3.04 1.64
C LEU A 63 12.92 -2.90 2.65
N GLY A 64 13.46 -1.69 2.79
CA GLY A 64 14.50 -1.43 3.79
C GLY A 64 14.05 -1.76 5.21
N MET A 65 12.80 -1.43 5.56
CA MET A 65 12.22 -1.76 6.85
C MET A 65 12.06 -3.28 7.04
N ALA A 66 11.58 -3.99 6.03
CA ALA A 66 11.42 -5.45 6.07
C ALA A 66 12.76 -6.18 6.26
N LEU A 67 13.80 -5.71 5.59
CA LEU A 67 15.15 -6.27 5.73
C LEU A 67 15.77 -5.96 7.11
N ALA A 68 15.48 -4.79 7.69
CA ALA A 68 15.98 -4.38 8.98
C ALA A 68 15.24 -5.03 10.18
N ALA A 69 14.00 -5.47 9.97
CA ALA A 69 13.15 -6.08 10.99
C ALA A 69 12.54 -7.41 10.48
N PRO A 70 13.33 -8.45 10.23
CA PRO A 70 12.88 -9.68 9.57
C PRO A 70 11.81 -10.45 10.35
N ASP A 71 11.75 -10.29 11.66
CA ASP A 71 10.78 -10.95 12.54
C ASP A 71 9.47 -10.17 12.70
N ARG A 72 9.34 -9.01 12.05
CA ARG A 72 8.14 -8.15 12.11
C ARG A 72 7.44 -8.15 10.73
N LYS A 73 6.13 -8.26 10.73
CA LYS A 73 5.34 -8.06 9.50
C LYS A 73 5.41 -6.59 9.07
N VAL A 74 5.69 -6.34 7.81
CA VAL A 74 5.73 -4.99 7.23
C VAL A 74 4.66 -4.87 6.16
N ALA A 75 3.81 -3.85 6.24
CA ALA A 75 2.84 -3.55 5.21
C ALA A 75 3.01 -2.12 4.70
N ILE A 76 3.07 -1.98 3.39
CA ILE A 76 3.08 -0.69 2.69
C ILE A 76 1.75 -0.44 1.97
N LEU A 77 1.12 0.69 2.25
CA LEU A 77 -0.08 1.20 1.59
C LEU A 77 0.35 2.31 0.63
N THR A 78 0.23 2.08 -0.67
CA THR A 78 0.63 3.04 -1.72
C THR A 78 -0.51 3.27 -2.71
N GLY A 79 -0.45 4.37 -3.47
CA GLY A 79 -1.37 4.61 -4.58
C GLY A 79 -0.80 4.16 -5.92
N ASP A 80 -1.68 3.99 -6.92
CA ASP A 80 -1.29 3.62 -8.29
C ASP A 80 -0.31 4.62 -8.93
N GLY A 81 -0.57 5.91 -8.78
CA GLY A 81 0.28 6.96 -9.33
C GLY A 81 1.66 7.01 -8.67
N GLU A 82 1.72 6.85 -7.34
CA GLU A 82 2.97 6.80 -6.59
C GLU A 82 3.79 5.56 -6.96
N LEU A 83 3.17 4.38 -6.97
CA LEU A 83 3.83 3.12 -7.35
C LEU A 83 4.44 3.22 -8.75
N MET A 84 3.70 3.78 -9.70
CA MET A 84 4.16 3.94 -11.08
C MET A 84 5.37 4.86 -11.23
N MET A 85 5.59 5.81 -10.33
CA MET A 85 6.78 6.68 -10.37
C MET A 85 8.08 5.94 -10.09
N ASN A 86 8.01 4.78 -9.43
CA ASN A 86 9.17 3.92 -9.17
C ASN A 86 8.80 2.44 -9.28
N ALA A 87 8.16 2.07 -10.37
CA ALA A 87 7.73 0.69 -10.63
C ALA A 87 8.89 -0.32 -10.59
N GLY A 88 10.11 0.12 -10.95
CA GLY A 88 11.32 -0.69 -10.86
C GLY A 88 11.66 -1.18 -9.44
N ALA A 89 11.13 -0.54 -8.40
CA ALA A 89 11.29 -1.02 -7.03
C ALA A 89 10.68 -2.41 -6.80
N LEU A 90 9.66 -2.80 -7.57
CA LEU A 90 9.09 -4.15 -7.51
C LEU A 90 10.11 -5.23 -7.87
N ALA A 91 10.95 -4.98 -8.88
CA ALA A 91 12.01 -5.91 -9.25
C ALA A 91 13.09 -6.01 -8.14
N THR A 92 13.37 -4.90 -7.46
CA THR A 92 14.28 -4.90 -6.30
C THR A 92 13.70 -5.72 -5.13
N VAL A 93 12.39 -5.57 -4.86
CA VAL A 93 11.68 -6.38 -3.86
C VAL A 93 11.73 -7.86 -4.22
N ALA A 94 11.41 -8.21 -5.47
CA ALA A 94 11.47 -9.59 -5.93
C ALA A 94 12.87 -10.20 -5.77
N SER A 95 13.92 -9.44 -6.12
CA SER A 95 15.31 -9.87 -6.01
C SER A 95 15.76 -10.05 -4.55
N ALA A 96 15.31 -9.18 -3.64
CA ALA A 96 15.63 -9.27 -2.21
C ALA A 96 14.78 -10.34 -1.49
N ALA A 97 13.61 -10.67 -2.03
CA ALA A 97 12.68 -11.70 -1.55
C ALA A 97 12.41 -11.67 -0.02
N PRO A 98 12.07 -10.51 0.58
CA PRO A 98 11.81 -10.44 2.02
C PRO A 98 10.58 -11.29 2.38
N GLN A 99 10.68 -12.09 3.44
CA GLN A 99 9.62 -13.04 3.83
C GLN A 99 8.51 -12.40 4.66
N ASN A 100 8.56 -11.09 4.89
CA ASN A 100 7.71 -10.36 5.82
C ASN A 100 7.10 -9.09 5.21
N LEU A 101 7.25 -8.84 3.89
CA LEU A 101 6.76 -7.64 3.21
C LEU A 101 5.45 -7.89 2.46
N THR A 102 4.48 -7.01 2.70
CA THR A 102 3.23 -6.92 1.96
C THR A 102 3.10 -5.54 1.32
N ILE A 103 2.83 -5.50 0.02
CA ILE A 103 2.59 -4.28 -0.74
C ILE A 103 1.11 -4.24 -1.11
N VAL A 104 0.38 -3.22 -0.65
CA VAL A 104 -1.02 -2.97 -1.01
C VAL A 104 -1.09 -1.68 -1.82
N CYS A 105 -1.49 -1.80 -3.08
CA CYS A 105 -1.68 -0.67 -3.96
C CYS A 105 -3.17 -0.33 -4.06
N ILE A 106 -3.57 0.79 -3.47
CA ILE A 106 -4.94 1.31 -3.51
C ILE A 106 -5.09 2.19 -4.76
N ASP A 107 -5.74 1.65 -5.78
CA ASP A 107 -5.85 2.23 -7.11
C ASP A 107 -7.23 2.83 -7.35
N ASN A 108 -7.31 4.16 -7.32
CA ASN A 108 -8.51 4.90 -7.73
C ASN A 108 -8.50 5.29 -9.23
N GLY A 109 -7.45 4.97 -9.96
CA GLY A 109 -7.29 5.28 -11.38
C GLY A 109 -7.08 6.76 -11.70
N GLN A 110 -6.79 7.60 -10.72
CA GLN A 110 -6.70 9.05 -10.89
C GLN A 110 -5.54 9.65 -10.10
N HIS A 111 -5.02 10.77 -10.60
CA HIS A 111 -4.09 11.64 -9.89
C HIS A 111 -4.87 12.65 -9.04
N GLY A 112 -5.39 12.22 -7.88
CA GLY A 112 -6.29 12.99 -7.03
C GLY A 112 -5.72 14.31 -6.52
N GLU A 113 -4.42 14.37 -6.19
CA GLU A 113 -3.77 15.57 -5.65
C GLU A 113 -3.55 16.67 -6.69
N THR A 114 -3.60 16.34 -7.97
CA THR A 114 -3.30 17.28 -9.07
C THR A 114 -4.51 17.63 -9.93
N GLY A 115 -5.72 17.22 -9.51
CA GLY A 115 -6.97 17.60 -10.18
C GLY A 115 -7.74 16.43 -10.81
N GLY A 116 -7.48 15.19 -10.41
CA GLY A 116 -8.29 14.04 -10.81
C GLY A 116 -8.07 13.54 -12.24
N GLN A 117 -6.91 13.84 -12.83
CA GLN A 117 -6.59 13.37 -14.17
C GLN A 117 -6.54 11.82 -14.20
N ALA A 118 -7.02 11.23 -15.29
CA ALA A 118 -7.01 9.78 -15.48
C ALA A 118 -5.58 9.21 -15.41
N GLY A 119 -5.35 8.32 -14.44
CA GLY A 119 -4.11 7.60 -14.24
C GLY A 119 -3.88 6.52 -15.31
N HIS A 120 -2.71 5.89 -15.26
CA HIS A 120 -2.33 4.84 -16.20
C HIS A 120 -3.22 3.60 -16.10
N THR A 121 -3.65 3.25 -14.88
CA THR A 121 -4.50 2.09 -14.56
C THR A 121 -5.95 2.25 -15.03
N SER A 122 -6.40 3.50 -15.28
CA SER A 122 -7.68 3.79 -15.94
C SER A 122 -7.64 3.59 -17.45
N ARG A 123 -6.48 3.27 -18.02
CA ARG A 123 -6.29 3.11 -19.47
C ARG A 123 -5.87 1.68 -19.81
N ARG A 124 -4.59 1.36 -19.67
CA ARG A 124 -4.02 0.08 -20.15
C ARG A 124 -3.09 -0.61 -19.17
N THR A 125 -2.62 0.08 -18.13
CA THR A 125 -1.63 -0.48 -17.21
C THR A 125 -2.30 -1.46 -16.25
N ASN A 126 -1.78 -2.69 -16.22
CA ASN A 126 -2.15 -3.72 -15.27
C ASN A 126 -1.02 -3.87 -14.24
N LEU A 127 -1.29 -3.47 -12.99
CA LEU A 127 -0.27 -3.50 -11.93
C LEU A 127 0.00 -4.91 -11.42
N ALA A 128 -0.96 -5.83 -11.50
CA ALA A 128 -0.73 -7.24 -11.16
C ALA A 128 0.28 -7.87 -12.12
N THR A 129 0.04 -7.73 -13.43
CA THR A 129 0.99 -8.21 -14.46
C THR A 129 2.36 -7.54 -14.33
N LEU A 130 2.40 -6.26 -13.93
CA LEU A 130 3.67 -5.56 -13.69
C LEU A 130 4.42 -6.17 -12.50
N ALA A 131 3.73 -6.49 -11.40
CA ALA A 131 4.32 -7.12 -10.23
C ALA A 131 4.80 -8.55 -10.53
N GLU A 132 3.99 -9.35 -11.22
CA GLU A 132 4.36 -10.70 -11.71
C GLU A 132 5.58 -10.65 -12.63
N GLY A 133 5.56 -9.75 -13.61
CA GLY A 133 6.68 -9.55 -14.55
C GLY A 133 7.95 -9.03 -13.89
N SER A 134 7.84 -8.41 -12.71
CA SER A 134 8.96 -8.02 -11.86
C SER A 134 9.51 -9.17 -11.01
N GLY A 135 8.84 -10.33 -10.98
CA GLY A 135 9.27 -11.52 -10.24
C GLY A 135 8.57 -11.73 -8.89
N ILE A 136 7.53 -10.96 -8.55
CA ILE A 136 6.73 -11.21 -7.35
C ILE A 136 5.74 -12.35 -7.67
N ALA A 137 5.88 -13.48 -6.96
CA ALA A 137 5.07 -14.67 -7.22
C ALA A 137 3.66 -14.60 -6.57
N SER A 138 3.55 -13.93 -5.43
CA SER A 138 2.29 -13.80 -4.67
C SER A 138 1.60 -12.50 -5.04
N VAL A 139 0.69 -12.57 -6.02
CA VAL A 139 -0.04 -11.40 -6.54
C VAL A 139 -1.54 -11.68 -6.50
N MET A 140 -2.32 -10.71 -6.01
CA MET A 140 -3.77 -10.75 -6.01
C MET A 140 -4.35 -9.41 -6.45
N THR A 141 -5.48 -9.45 -7.14
CA THR A 141 -6.27 -8.26 -7.49
C THR A 141 -7.67 -8.40 -6.93
N ILE A 142 -8.19 -7.31 -6.34
CA ILE A 142 -9.58 -7.21 -5.93
C ILE A 142 -10.20 -5.89 -6.40
N SER A 143 -11.51 -5.91 -6.65
CA SER A 143 -12.27 -4.77 -7.14
C SER A 143 -13.71 -4.69 -6.60
N ALA A 144 -14.17 -5.74 -5.90
CA ALA A 144 -15.53 -5.87 -5.38
C ALA A 144 -15.53 -6.25 -3.88
N PRO A 145 -16.57 -5.85 -3.11
CA PRO A 145 -16.63 -6.07 -1.66
C PRO A 145 -16.62 -7.54 -1.23
N ASP A 146 -17.18 -8.43 -2.04
CA ASP A 146 -17.23 -9.87 -1.78
C ASP A 146 -15.86 -10.57 -1.91
N GLU A 147 -14.86 -9.88 -2.48
CA GLU A 147 -13.48 -10.35 -2.58
C GLU A 147 -12.64 -10.02 -1.32
N LEU A 148 -13.11 -9.14 -0.43
CA LEU A 148 -12.37 -8.72 0.77
C LEU A 148 -11.99 -9.87 1.72
N PRO A 149 -12.85 -10.88 1.98
CA PRO A 149 -12.45 -12.00 2.82
C PRO A 149 -11.28 -12.79 2.23
N ALA A 150 -11.30 -13.07 0.93
CA ALA A 150 -10.21 -13.77 0.26
C ALA A 150 -8.91 -12.94 0.26
N ALA A 151 -9.00 -11.62 0.10
CA ALA A 151 -7.85 -10.74 0.18
C ALA A 151 -7.24 -10.70 1.59
N ARG A 152 -8.07 -10.68 2.63
CA ARG A 152 -7.61 -10.77 4.01
C ARG A 152 -6.86 -12.08 4.27
N ASP A 153 -7.41 -13.21 3.82
CA ASP A 153 -6.78 -14.52 3.97
C ASP A 153 -5.46 -14.58 3.17
N PHE A 154 -5.42 -14.01 1.97
CA PHE A 154 -4.19 -13.83 1.19
C PHE A 154 -3.12 -13.00 1.94
N LEU A 155 -3.53 -11.95 2.67
CA LEU A 155 -2.61 -11.12 3.45
C LEU A 155 -2.12 -11.86 4.71
N ALA A 156 -2.98 -12.62 5.38
CA ALA A 156 -2.64 -13.37 6.58
C ALA A 156 -1.69 -14.53 6.27
N ASP A 157 -2.05 -15.33 5.28
CA ASP A 157 -1.37 -16.55 4.87
C ASP A 157 -0.62 -16.34 3.55
N GLY A 158 0.24 -17.24 3.17
CA GLY A 158 0.93 -17.20 1.90
C GLY A 158 2.36 -16.66 1.97
N ILE A 159 3.04 -16.82 0.86
CA ILE A 159 4.48 -16.57 0.72
C ILE A 159 4.72 -15.09 0.40
N ALA A 160 5.52 -14.40 1.19
CA ALA A 160 5.96 -13.04 0.90
C ALA A 160 7.19 -13.07 -0.05
N PRO A 161 7.51 -11.97 -0.74
CA PRO A 161 6.76 -10.70 -0.73
C PRO A 161 5.42 -10.83 -1.45
N LYS A 162 4.39 -10.15 -0.91
CA LYS A 162 3.03 -10.14 -1.47
C LYS A 162 2.72 -8.82 -2.15
N PHE A 163 1.96 -8.88 -3.22
CA PHE A 163 1.41 -7.70 -3.89
C PHE A 163 -0.11 -7.82 -4.01
N LEU A 164 -0.84 -6.93 -3.34
CA LEU A 164 -2.30 -6.83 -3.44
C LEU A 164 -2.65 -5.54 -4.20
N TRP A 165 -3.28 -5.69 -5.37
CA TRP A 165 -3.83 -4.58 -6.14
C TRP A 165 -5.32 -4.42 -5.82
N VAL A 166 -5.66 -3.33 -5.14
CA VAL A 166 -7.02 -3.02 -4.71
C VAL A 166 -7.57 -1.90 -5.59
N ARG A 167 -8.55 -2.21 -6.42
CA ARG A 167 -9.17 -1.25 -7.34
C ARG A 167 -10.41 -0.64 -6.70
N VAL A 168 -10.33 0.64 -6.34
CA VAL A 168 -11.39 1.37 -5.65
C VAL A 168 -12.11 2.34 -6.58
N THR A 169 -13.36 2.67 -6.26
CA THR A 169 -14.08 3.75 -6.92
C THR A 169 -13.35 5.08 -6.73
N PRO A 170 -13.31 5.95 -7.75
CA PRO A 170 -12.79 7.30 -7.59
C PRO A 170 -13.58 8.06 -6.52
N GLY A 171 -12.86 8.71 -5.61
CA GLY A 171 -13.46 9.48 -4.52
C GLY A 171 -12.40 10.16 -3.66
N PRO A 172 -12.81 11.11 -2.80
CA PRO A 172 -11.89 11.76 -1.88
C PRO A 172 -11.36 10.74 -0.85
N PRO A 173 -10.13 10.91 -0.36
CA PRO A 173 -9.62 10.15 0.77
C PRO A 173 -10.32 10.61 2.07
N ALA A 174 -10.05 9.89 3.17
CA ALA A 174 -10.50 10.28 4.50
C ALA A 174 -10.16 11.74 4.81
N ASP A 175 -11.11 12.45 5.41
CA ASP A 175 -10.89 13.81 5.90
C ASP A 175 -10.13 13.75 7.21
N TYR A 176 -8.81 13.58 7.10
CA TYR A 176 -7.91 13.45 8.23
C TYR A 176 -6.72 14.40 8.10
N LYS A 177 -6.45 15.15 9.17
CA LYS A 177 -5.30 16.06 9.24
C LYS A 177 -4.12 15.33 9.88
N ARG A 178 -3.21 14.85 9.03
CA ARG A 178 -1.98 14.16 9.47
C ARG A 178 -1.01 15.09 10.18
N ASN A 179 -0.20 14.52 11.06
CA ASN A 179 1.01 15.19 11.53
C ASN A 179 2.04 15.31 10.40
N TRP A 180 2.47 16.52 10.11
CA TRP A 180 3.46 16.85 9.08
C TRP A 180 4.88 17.02 9.64
N ASP A 181 5.09 16.89 10.94
CA ASP A 181 6.43 16.83 11.52
C ASP A 181 7.01 15.42 11.31
N LEU A 182 7.64 15.23 10.16
CA LEU A 182 8.20 13.94 9.77
C LEU A 182 9.36 13.50 10.68
N VAL A 183 10.03 14.43 11.34
CA VAL A 183 11.08 14.13 12.31
C VAL A 183 10.47 13.52 13.56
N GLU A 184 9.41 14.14 14.09
CA GLU A 184 8.67 13.61 15.23
C GLU A 184 8.05 12.23 14.90
N CYS A 185 7.35 12.12 13.77
CA CYS A 185 6.75 10.85 13.33
C CYS A 185 7.79 9.72 13.28
N ARG A 186 8.97 9.98 12.71
CA ARG A 186 10.07 9.02 12.66
C ARG A 186 10.60 8.66 14.05
N LEU A 187 10.79 9.65 14.92
CA LEU A 187 11.32 9.41 16.26
C LEU A 187 10.33 8.62 17.12
N ARG A 188 9.05 8.95 17.05
CA ARG A 188 7.96 8.22 17.69
C ARG A 188 7.94 6.77 17.23
N PHE A 189 7.88 6.55 15.92
CA PHE A 189 7.90 5.21 15.32
C PHE A 189 9.10 4.37 15.79
N ARG A 190 10.31 4.93 15.74
CA ARG A 190 11.53 4.22 16.17
C ARG A 190 11.51 3.86 17.65
N ARG A 191 11.08 4.79 18.51
CA ARG A 191 11.01 4.54 19.97
C ARG A 191 10.01 3.44 20.31
N ALA A 192 8.84 3.48 19.70
CA ALA A 192 7.78 2.51 19.97
C ALA A 192 8.08 1.11 19.45
N ASN A 193 8.85 0.99 18.36
CA ASN A 193 9.11 -0.28 17.71
C ASN A 193 10.54 -0.82 17.92
N ALA A 194 11.34 -0.18 18.77
CA ALA A 194 12.72 -0.56 19.10
C ALA A 194 13.65 -0.71 17.87
N LEU A 195 13.52 0.23 16.90
CA LEU A 195 14.26 0.24 15.65
C LEU A 195 15.32 1.34 15.59
#